data_927067c0154aa01c5c130c18137ac368
#
_entry.id   927067c0154aa01c5c130c18137ac368
#
_cell.length_a   1.000
_cell.length_b   1.000
_cell.length_c   1.000
_cell.angle_alpha   90.00
_cell.angle_beta   90.00
_cell.angle_gamma   90.00
#
_symmetry.space_group_name_H-M   'P 1'
#
loop_
_entity.id
_entity.type
_entity.pdbx_description
1 polymer ?
#
loop_
_entity_poly.entity_id
_entity_poly.type
_entity_poly.pdbx_seq_one_letter_code
_entity_poly.pdbx_strand_id
1 'polypeptide(L)'
;QAHDHDYIPFDVPRLAGQAKLAHGGSVYVHRDPGGAAPTDEDLDTDPLLPASLGRALAALHNLPETVFSAIGLPTYTAIECRDRNLALLDEAAREVTIPAALWSRWEAALEDVSLWRFPAAPVHGDIQEHCLSIKRGSLLAISGWTSAHVGDPALDIAWIQASASDAFLERFRETYGHERRATDLHVFTRAQLMSEIALVRWLVHGLHAEDSSVIEEARAMLDDLAKDLDGEPL
;
A
#
# COMPACT_ATOMS: atom_id res chain seq x y z
N GLN A 1 -18.26 15.22 10.02
CA GLN A 1 -18.80 14.78 8.72
C GLN A 1 -18.53 15.89 7.72
N ALA A 2 -17.29 16.04 7.29
CA ALA A 2 -16.97 16.95 6.21
C ALA A 2 -17.20 16.17 4.90
N HIS A 3 -18.35 16.41 4.28
CA HIS A 3 -18.57 16.16 2.87
C HIS A 3 -17.89 17.28 2.08
N ASP A 4 -16.60 17.44 2.26
CA ASP A 4 -15.84 18.35 1.45
C ASP A 4 -15.19 17.54 0.33
N HIS A 5 -15.90 17.48 -0.82
CA HIS A 5 -15.38 16.96 -2.08
C HIS A 5 -14.11 17.68 -2.55
N ASP A 6 -13.71 18.75 -1.85
CA ASP A 6 -12.51 19.53 -2.16
C ASP A 6 -11.20 18.91 -1.64
N TYR A 7 -11.26 17.85 -0.79
CA TYR A 7 -10.05 17.27 -0.19
C TYR A 7 -9.51 16.03 -0.92
N ILE A 8 -10.37 15.16 -1.46
CA ILE A 8 -9.94 13.96 -2.19
C ILE A 8 -10.69 13.84 -3.53
N PRO A 9 -9.97 13.52 -4.64
CA PRO A 9 -10.54 13.46 -5.98
C PRO A 9 -11.13 12.08 -6.33
N PHE A 10 -11.57 11.31 -5.34
CA PHE A 10 -12.16 9.99 -5.52
C PHE A 10 -13.26 9.73 -4.49
N ASP A 11 -14.16 8.82 -4.81
CA ASP A 11 -15.20 8.37 -3.89
C ASP A 11 -14.67 7.30 -2.91
N VAL A 12 -15.30 7.27 -1.73
CA VAL A 12 -15.13 6.18 -0.74
C VAL A 12 -16.43 5.40 -0.59
N PRO A 13 -16.39 4.14 -0.09
CA PRO A 13 -17.60 3.33 0.07
C PRO A 13 -18.67 4.05 0.90
N ARG A 14 -19.83 4.26 0.30
CA ARG A 14 -20.99 4.89 0.98
C ARG A 14 -21.98 3.82 1.40
N LEU A 15 -22.21 3.71 2.71
CA LEU A 15 -23.16 2.76 3.26
C LEU A 15 -24.56 3.01 2.70
N ALA A 16 -25.12 2.01 2.03
CA ALA A 16 -26.48 2.01 1.50
C ALA A 16 -27.45 1.26 2.40
N GLY A 17 -26.98 0.28 3.17
CA GLY A 17 -27.79 -0.50 4.09
C GLY A 17 -26.96 -1.41 4.99
N GLN A 18 -27.62 -1.89 6.05
CA GLN A 18 -27.05 -2.85 7.00
C GLN A 18 -28.12 -3.87 7.38
N ALA A 19 -27.72 -5.13 7.51
CA ALA A 19 -28.57 -6.20 8.03
C ALA A 19 -27.81 -7.06 9.04
N LYS A 20 -28.51 -7.56 10.06
CA LYS A 20 -27.96 -8.56 10.98
C LYS A 20 -28.15 -9.95 10.40
N LEU A 21 -27.14 -10.80 10.55
CA LEU A 21 -27.21 -12.20 10.16
C LEU A 21 -27.87 -13.03 11.29
N ALA A 22 -28.59 -14.08 10.90
CA ALA A 22 -29.30 -14.96 11.84
C ALA A 22 -28.36 -15.68 12.84
N HIS A 23 -27.12 -15.92 12.44
CA HIS A 23 -26.10 -16.60 13.24
C HIS A 23 -25.09 -15.66 13.89
N GLY A 24 -25.41 -14.38 14.00
CA GLY A 24 -24.51 -13.34 14.53
C GLY A 24 -23.72 -12.64 13.41
N GLY A 25 -23.25 -11.41 13.72
CA GLY A 25 -22.57 -10.56 12.74
C GLY A 25 -23.52 -9.63 11.99
N SER A 26 -22.95 -8.82 11.11
CA SER A 26 -23.68 -7.83 10.28
C SER A 26 -23.15 -7.83 8.85
N VAL A 27 -24.04 -7.64 7.90
CA VAL A 27 -23.69 -7.36 6.50
C VAL A 27 -23.89 -5.88 6.25
N TYR A 28 -22.92 -5.28 5.60
CA TYR A 28 -22.94 -3.89 5.16
C TYR A 28 -23.01 -3.86 3.64
N VAL A 29 -23.97 -3.11 3.12
CA VAL A 29 -24.15 -2.92 1.68
C VAL A 29 -23.69 -1.51 1.34
N HIS A 30 -22.77 -1.39 0.40
CA HIS A 30 -22.29 -0.10 -0.09
C HIS A 30 -22.80 0.16 -1.49
N ARG A 31 -22.88 1.43 -1.88
CA ARG A 31 -23.17 1.81 -3.26
C ARG A 31 -21.98 1.44 -4.12
N ASP A 32 -22.26 0.86 -5.28
CA ASP A 32 -21.25 0.61 -6.31
C ASP A 32 -20.83 1.96 -6.93
N PRO A 33 -19.52 2.33 -6.89
CA PRO A 33 -19.04 3.55 -7.54
C PRO A 33 -19.01 3.43 -9.07
N GLY A 34 -19.22 2.24 -9.59
CA GLY A 34 -19.02 1.89 -11.01
C GLY A 34 -17.52 1.80 -11.37
N GLY A 35 -17.23 1.59 -12.65
CA GLY A 35 -15.87 1.34 -13.12
C GLY A 35 -15.47 -0.13 -13.00
N ALA A 36 -14.17 -0.40 -13.07
CA ALA A 36 -13.57 -1.72 -12.91
C ALA A 36 -12.23 -1.58 -12.16
N ALA A 37 -11.72 -2.68 -11.64
CA ALA A 37 -10.33 -2.73 -11.17
C ALA A 37 -9.37 -2.48 -12.34
N PRO A 38 -8.22 -1.83 -12.13
CA PRO A 38 -7.19 -1.71 -13.16
C PRO A 38 -6.68 -3.10 -13.56
N THR A 39 -6.34 -3.24 -14.84
CA THR A 39 -5.70 -4.44 -15.40
C THR A 39 -4.21 -4.19 -15.58
N ASP A 40 -3.42 -5.24 -15.84
CA ASP A 40 -2.00 -5.11 -16.19
C ASP A 40 -1.81 -4.21 -17.43
N GLU A 41 -2.73 -4.27 -18.42
CA GLU A 41 -2.71 -3.40 -19.60
C GLU A 41 -2.91 -1.93 -19.23
N ASP A 42 -3.79 -1.62 -18.25
CA ASP A 42 -4.00 -0.26 -17.76
C ASP A 42 -2.73 0.28 -17.06
N LEU A 43 -2.02 -0.58 -16.30
CA LEU A 43 -0.78 -0.23 -15.59
C LEU A 43 0.44 -0.16 -16.52
N ASP A 44 0.35 -0.72 -17.72
CA ASP A 44 1.40 -0.66 -18.73
C ASP A 44 1.21 0.51 -19.70
N THR A 45 -0.01 0.72 -20.20
CA THR A 45 -0.23 1.56 -21.38
C THR A 45 -1.19 2.73 -21.22
N ASP A 46 -2.01 2.80 -20.13
CA ASP A 46 -2.97 3.90 -20.00
C ASP A 46 -2.24 5.25 -19.75
N PRO A 47 -2.43 6.25 -20.62
CA PRO A 47 -1.69 7.51 -20.51
C PRO A 47 -2.21 8.47 -19.42
N LEU A 48 -3.41 8.23 -18.87
CA LEU A 48 -4.08 9.12 -17.92
C LEU A 48 -4.07 8.58 -16.48
N LEU A 49 -4.09 7.27 -16.33
CA LEU A 49 -4.20 6.61 -15.02
C LEU A 49 -3.04 6.95 -14.07
N PRO A 50 -1.76 7.03 -14.52
CA PRO A 50 -0.65 7.38 -13.63
C PRO A 50 -0.87 8.72 -12.92
N ALA A 51 -1.24 9.75 -13.68
CA ALA A 51 -1.49 11.07 -13.12
C ALA A 51 -2.77 11.11 -12.25
N SER A 52 -3.78 10.30 -12.58
CA SER A 52 -4.99 10.19 -11.76
C SER A 52 -4.68 9.56 -10.40
N LEU A 53 -3.92 8.47 -10.36
CA LEU A 53 -3.49 7.81 -9.12
C LEU A 53 -2.52 8.70 -8.32
N GLY A 54 -1.57 9.37 -8.99
CA GLY A 54 -0.64 10.30 -8.34
C GLY A 54 -1.35 11.42 -7.58
N ARG A 55 -2.33 12.07 -8.23
CA ARG A 55 -3.18 13.10 -7.57
C ARG A 55 -4.00 12.53 -6.43
N ALA A 56 -4.59 11.36 -6.62
CA ALA A 56 -5.45 10.73 -5.63
C ALA A 56 -4.69 10.38 -4.35
N LEU A 57 -3.54 9.70 -4.47
CA LEU A 57 -2.72 9.34 -3.32
C LEU A 57 -2.07 10.57 -2.66
N ALA A 58 -1.61 11.55 -3.44
CA ALA A 58 -1.12 12.79 -2.87
C ALA A 58 -2.21 13.54 -2.08
N ALA A 59 -3.46 13.56 -2.58
CA ALA A 59 -4.58 14.17 -1.88
C ALA A 59 -4.91 13.44 -0.57
N LEU A 60 -4.93 12.10 -0.57
CA LEU A 60 -5.09 11.28 0.64
C LEU A 60 -4.00 11.60 1.66
N HIS A 61 -2.74 11.53 1.25
CA HIS A 61 -1.59 11.77 2.12
C HIS A 61 -1.41 13.24 2.54
N ASN A 62 -2.13 14.18 1.92
CA ASN A 62 -2.19 15.58 2.33
C ASN A 62 -3.30 15.87 3.33
N LEU A 63 -4.18 14.91 3.63
CA LEU A 63 -5.20 15.10 4.66
C LEU A 63 -4.54 15.32 6.02
N PRO A 64 -5.15 16.14 6.90
CA PRO A 64 -4.70 16.24 8.27
C PRO A 64 -4.82 14.88 8.99
N GLU A 65 -3.83 14.52 9.79
CA GLU A 65 -3.84 13.28 10.61
C GLU A 65 -5.10 13.17 11.48
N THR A 66 -5.65 14.32 11.89
CA THR A 66 -6.86 14.41 12.71
C THR A 66 -8.10 13.80 12.04
N VAL A 67 -8.12 13.68 10.70
CA VAL A 67 -9.21 13.03 9.97
C VAL A 67 -9.34 11.55 10.39
N PHE A 68 -8.22 10.88 10.61
CA PHE A 68 -8.17 9.48 11.01
C PHE A 68 -8.12 9.30 12.52
N SER A 69 -7.30 10.08 13.23
CA SER A 69 -7.15 9.97 14.69
C SER A 69 -8.44 10.34 15.44
N ALA A 70 -9.23 11.29 14.94
CA ALA A 70 -10.51 11.67 15.56
C ALA A 70 -11.57 10.55 15.54
N ILE A 71 -11.44 9.56 14.65
CA ILE A 71 -12.33 8.39 14.60
C ILE A 71 -11.68 7.14 15.22
N GLY A 72 -10.53 7.31 15.91
CA GLY A 72 -9.86 6.25 16.65
C GLY A 72 -9.01 5.30 15.81
N LEU A 73 -8.67 5.66 14.56
CA LEU A 73 -7.73 4.86 13.76
C LEU A 73 -6.31 4.95 14.34
N PRO A 74 -5.50 3.90 14.21
CA PRO A 74 -4.13 3.88 14.71
C PRO A 74 -3.29 5.00 14.11
N THR A 75 -2.29 5.45 14.87
CA THR A 75 -1.31 6.44 14.43
C THR A 75 0.08 5.93 14.76
N TYR A 76 0.95 5.88 13.77
CA TYR A 76 2.33 5.42 13.89
C TYR A 76 3.29 6.50 13.43
N THR A 77 4.33 6.74 14.19
CA THR A 77 5.49 7.55 13.82
C THR A 77 6.34 6.81 12.77
N ALA A 78 7.23 7.53 12.09
CA ALA A 78 8.17 6.92 11.14
C ALA A 78 9.01 5.79 11.78
N ILE A 79 9.42 5.97 13.04
CA ILE A 79 10.17 4.95 13.78
C ILE A 79 9.30 3.73 14.06
N GLU A 80 8.07 3.91 14.50
CA GLU A 80 7.14 2.79 14.71
C GLU A 80 6.80 2.06 13.41
N CYS A 81 6.70 2.77 12.28
CA CYS A 81 6.54 2.13 10.98
C CYS A 81 7.74 1.24 10.64
N ARG A 82 8.98 1.72 10.86
CA ARG A 82 10.19 0.91 10.71
C ARG A 82 10.18 -0.32 11.62
N ASP A 83 9.94 -0.12 12.89
CA ASP A 83 10.01 -1.18 13.91
C ASP A 83 8.95 -2.27 13.66
N ARG A 84 7.79 -1.91 13.08
CA ARG A 84 6.77 -2.87 12.64
C ARG A 84 7.25 -3.74 11.47
N ASN A 85 8.01 -3.17 10.52
CA ASN A 85 8.61 -3.97 9.44
C ASN A 85 9.72 -4.89 9.97
N LEU A 86 10.56 -4.41 10.90
CA LEU A 86 11.55 -5.27 11.58
C LEU A 86 10.88 -6.43 12.30
N ALA A 87 9.82 -6.17 13.08
CA ALA A 87 9.09 -7.21 13.80
C ALA A 87 8.48 -8.26 12.84
N LEU A 88 7.97 -7.83 11.68
CA LEU A 88 7.44 -8.73 10.65
C LEU A 88 8.53 -9.63 10.06
N LEU A 89 9.71 -9.07 9.76
CA LEU A 89 10.85 -9.84 9.26
C LEU A 89 11.34 -10.85 10.31
N ASP A 90 11.46 -10.43 11.57
CA ASP A 90 11.85 -11.29 12.68
C ASP A 90 10.84 -12.44 12.89
N GLU A 91 9.55 -12.18 12.75
CA GLU A 91 8.50 -13.18 12.85
C GLU A 91 8.64 -14.23 11.74
N ALA A 92 8.76 -13.79 10.49
CA ALA A 92 8.94 -14.69 9.35
C ALA A 92 10.23 -15.54 9.48
N ALA A 93 11.33 -14.93 9.90
CA ALA A 93 12.63 -15.59 10.01
C ALA A 93 12.69 -16.69 11.09
N ARG A 94 11.76 -16.70 12.05
CA ARG A 94 11.66 -17.80 13.05
C ARG A 94 11.15 -19.10 12.45
N GLU A 95 10.32 -18.99 11.43
CA GLU A 95 9.60 -20.13 10.84
C GLU A 95 10.15 -20.54 9.46
N VAL A 96 10.74 -19.57 8.74
CA VAL A 96 11.19 -19.75 7.36
C VAL A 96 12.55 -19.10 7.14
N THR A 97 13.43 -19.77 6.40
CA THR A 97 14.69 -19.17 5.95
C THR A 97 14.41 -18.20 4.81
N ILE A 98 14.69 -16.92 5.04
CA ILE A 98 14.64 -15.87 4.01
C ILE A 98 15.99 -15.89 3.25
N PRO A 99 16.00 -15.74 1.91
CA PRO A 99 17.24 -15.64 1.14
C PRO A 99 18.16 -14.55 1.67
N ALA A 100 19.45 -14.87 1.84
CA ALA A 100 20.42 -13.97 2.49
C ALA A 100 20.58 -12.63 1.77
N ALA A 101 20.47 -12.61 0.43
CA ALA A 101 20.54 -11.40 -0.36
C ALA A 101 19.40 -10.42 -0.02
N LEU A 102 18.16 -10.93 0.09
CA LEU A 102 17.01 -10.13 0.49
C LEU A 102 17.13 -9.64 1.92
N TRP A 103 17.53 -10.53 2.85
CA TRP A 103 17.73 -10.16 4.24
C TRP A 103 18.72 -9.00 4.37
N SER A 104 19.90 -9.11 3.78
CA SER A 104 20.92 -8.07 3.85
C SER A 104 20.48 -6.74 3.23
N ARG A 105 19.73 -6.79 2.12
CA ARG A 105 19.17 -5.63 1.44
C ARG A 105 18.12 -4.92 2.33
N TRP A 106 17.21 -5.66 2.92
CA TRP A 106 16.17 -5.10 3.78
C TRP A 106 16.72 -4.60 5.11
N GLU A 107 17.64 -5.34 5.72
CA GLU A 107 18.34 -4.92 6.94
C GLU A 107 19.06 -3.57 6.71
N ALA A 108 19.84 -3.45 5.63
CA ALA A 108 20.51 -2.19 5.29
C ALA A 108 19.52 -1.03 5.13
N ALA A 109 18.38 -1.25 4.47
CA ALA A 109 17.34 -0.22 4.30
C ALA A 109 16.63 0.14 5.62
N LEU A 110 16.38 -0.85 6.49
CA LEU A 110 15.76 -0.62 7.79
C LEU A 110 16.72 0.05 8.77
N GLU A 111 18.03 -0.11 8.61
CA GLU A 111 19.06 0.58 9.40
C GLU A 111 19.37 1.99 8.90
N ASP A 112 19.08 2.30 7.63
CA ASP A 112 19.33 3.63 7.09
C ASP A 112 18.36 4.66 7.70
N VAL A 113 18.83 5.39 8.70
CA VAL A 113 18.05 6.42 9.41
C VAL A 113 17.48 7.48 8.47
N SER A 114 18.09 7.72 7.30
CA SER A 114 17.61 8.73 6.36
C SER A 114 16.27 8.35 5.74
N LEU A 115 16.03 7.07 5.49
CA LEU A 115 14.78 6.56 4.94
C LEU A 115 13.60 6.75 5.91
N TRP A 116 13.87 6.75 7.22
CA TRP A 116 12.83 6.80 8.26
C TRP A 116 12.64 8.19 8.86
N ARG A 117 12.94 9.23 8.06
CA ARG A 117 12.68 10.65 8.40
C ARG A 117 11.62 11.23 7.49
N PHE A 118 10.39 10.82 7.67
CA PHE A 118 9.25 11.31 6.90
C PHE A 118 8.11 11.78 7.82
N PRO A 119 7.26 12.71 7.38
CA PRO A 119 6.01 13.01 8.06
C PRO A 119 5.02 11.89 7.81
N ALA A 120 4.50 11.30 8.89
CA ALA A 120 3.40 10.35 8.80
C ALA A 120 2.18 11.02 8.16
N ALA A 121 1.35 10.23 7.51
CA ALA A 121 0.15 10.72 6.83
C ALA A 121 -0.99 9.72 6.93
N PRO A 122 -2.26 10.14 6.74
CA PRO A 122 -3.36 9.24 6.48
C PRO A 122 -3.06 8.34 5.28
N VAL A 123 -3.14 7.02 5.47
CA VAL A 123 -2.91 6.02 4.44
C VAL A 123 -4.06 5.01 4.41
N HIS A 124 -4.31 4.44 3.24
CA HIS A 124 -5.19 3.29 3.10
C HIS A 124 -4.58 2.04 3.76
N GLY A 125 -3.27 1.87 3.59
CA GLY A 125 -2.44 0.86 4.25
C GLY A 125 -2.43 -0.51 3.60
N ASP A 126 -3.23 -0.74 2.54
CA ASP A 126 -3.28 -2.02 1.81
C ASP A 126 -3.92 -1.84 0.42
N ILE A 127 -3.33 -0.97 -0.41
CA ILE A 127 -3.83 -0.76 -1.78
C ILE A 127 -3.42 -1.93 -2.66
N GLN A 128 -4.43 -2.50 -3.33
CA GLN A 128 -4.32 -3.55 -4.34
C GLN A 128 -5.26 -3.21 -5.50
N GLU A 129 -5.16 -3.91 -6.64
CA GLU A 129 -6.02 -3.67 -7.80
C GLU A 129 -7.53 -3.70 -7.46
N HIS A 130 -7.94 -4.66 -6.64
CA HIS A 130 -9.35 -4.85 -6.25
C HIS A 130 -9.89 -3.73 -5.34
N CYS A 131 -9.01 -2.92 -4.74
CA CYS A 131 -9.41 -1.75 -3.95
C CYS A 131 -9.77 -0.55 -4.83
N LEU A 132 -9.32 -0.54 -6.09
CA LEU A 132 -9.43 0.58 -7.00
C LEU A 132 -10.58 0.39 -7.98
N SER A 133 -11.35 1.43 -8.22
CA SER A 133 -12.33 1.49 -9.30
C SER A 133 -11.92 2.57 -10.28
N ILE A 134 -11.60 2.19 -11.52
CA ILE A 134 -11.19 3.10 -12.58
C ILE A 134 -12.18 3.13 -13.74
N LYS A 135 -12.20 4.24 -14.47
CA LYS A 135 -12.96 4.38 -15.71
C LYS A 135 -12.29 5.40 -16.63
N ARG A 136 -11.94 4.98 -17.84
CA ARG A 136 -11.33 5.83 -18.87
C ARG A 136 -10.07 6.54 -18.36
N GLY A 137 -9.17 5.80 -17.73
CA GLY A 137 -7.91 6.32 -17.19
C GLY A 137 -8.06 7.23 -15.96
N SER A 138 -9.22 7.26 -15.32
CA SER A 138 -9.46 8.03 -14.11
C SER A 138 -9.87 7.15 -12.95
N LEU A 139 -9.25 7.36 -11.80
CA LEU A 139 -9.69 6.75 -10.55
C LEU A 139 -11.04 7.34 -10.14
N LEU A 140 -12.01 6.48 -9.89
CA LEU A 140 -13.35 6.85 -9.41
C LEU A 140 -13.47 6.70 -7.90
N ALA A 141 -12.98 5.58 -7.35
CA ALA A 141 -13.12 5.27 -5.94
C ALA A 141 -11.99 4.37 -5.43
N ILE A 142 -11.76 4.46 -4.13
CA ILE A 142 -10.92 3.52 -3.36
C ILE A 142 -11.81 2.86 -2.29
N SER A 143 -11.77 1.53 -2.22
CA SER A 143 -12.49 0.69 -1.26
C SER A 143 -11.52 -0.13 -0.40
N GLY A 144 -12.00 -0.86 0.61
CA GLY A 144 -11.14 -1.75 1.40
C GLY A 144 -10.38 -1.10 2.55
N TRP A 145 -10.91 -0.06 3.17
CA TRP A 145 -10.28 0.77 4.21
C TRP A 145 -10.05 0.10 5.58
N THR A 146 -9.98 -1.22 5.64
CA THR A 146 -9.82 -1.97 6.91
C THR A 146 -8.45 -1.78 7.55
N SER A 147 -7.42 -1.49 6.76
CA SER A 147 -6.05 -1.25 7.20
C SER A 147 -5.71 0.23 7.34
N ALA A 148 -6.70 1.13 7.22
CA ALA A 148 -6.48 2.56 7.27
C ALA A 148 -5.91 3.04 8.61
N HIS A 149 -4.89 3.88 8.54
CA HIS A 149 -4.20 4.43 9.71
C HIS A 149 -3.42 5.70 9.35
N VAL A 150 -2.81 6.35 10.33
CA VAL A 150 -1.77 7.35 10.08
C VAL A 150 -0.43 6.65 10.12
N GLY A 151 0.36 6.73 9.05
CA GLY A 151 1.63 6.01 8.95
C GLY A 151 2.47 6.40 7.73
N ASP A 152 3.11 5.42 7.11
CA ASP A 152 4.03 5.62 5.99
C ASP A 152 3.27 5.66 4.64
N PRO A 153 3.29 6.81 3.91
CA PRO A 153 2.71 6.92 2.56
C PRO A 153 3.23 5.88 1.55
N ALA A 154 4.44 5.36 1.77
CA ALA A 154 5.05 4.37 0.89
C ALA A 154 4.23 3.06 0.79
N LEU A 155 3.45 2.72 1.83
CA LEU A 155 2.57 1.54 1.82
C LEU A 155 1.53 1.59 0.69
N ASP A 156 0.95 2.77 0.45
CA ASP A 156 -0.08 2.92 -0.58
C ASP A 156 0.50 2.97 -2.00
N ILE A 157 1.80 3.18 -2.13
CA ILE A 157 2.53 3.21 -3.41
C ILE A 157 3.11 1.84 -3.76
N ALA A 158 3.32 0.98 -2.76
CA ALA A 158 4.06 -0.27 -2.89
C ALA A 158 3.51 -1.19 -3.99
N TRP A 159 2.19 -1.37 -4.08
CA TRP A 159 1.58 -2.19 -5.12
C TRP A 159 1.80 -1.60 -6.52
N ILE A 160 1.62 -0.29 -6.69
CA ILE A 160 1.87 0.40 -7.96
C ILE A 160 3.35 0.24 -8.36
N GLN A 161 4.27 0.34 -7.40
CA GLN A 161 5.71 0.17 -7.61
C GLN A 161 6.06 -1.24 -8.11
N ALA A 162 5.35 -2.27 -7.66
CA ALA A 162 5.58 -3.66 -8.05
C ALA A 162 4.92 -4.04 -9.39
N SER A 163 3.82 -3.36 -9.77
CA SER A 163 2.93 -3.84 -10.84
C SER A 163 2.97 -2.99 -12.10
N ALA A 164 3.41 -1.73 -12.02
CA ALA A 164 3.33 -0.81 -13.15
C ALA A 164 4.63 -0.76 -13.95
N SER A 165 4.52 -0.41 -15.24
CA SER A 165 5.67 -0.19 -16.11
C SER A 165 6.50 1.04 -15.70
N ASP A 166 7.76 1.10 -16.11
CA ASP A 166 8.65 2.23 -15.82
C ASP A 166 8.06 3.57 -16.32
N ALA A 167 7.45 3.57 -17.50
CA ALA A 167 6.84 4.75 -18.07
C ALA A 167 5.61 5.23 -17.27
N PHE A 168 4.84 4.31 -16.71
CA PHE A 168 3.76 4.60 -15.78
C PHE A 168 4.30 5.18 -14.48
N LEU A 169 5.31 4.54 -13.90
CA LEU A 169 5.94 4.95 -12.65
C LEU A 169 6.56 6.36 -12.74
N GLU A 170 7.21 6.69 -13.86
CA GLU A 170 7.77 8.02 -14.08
C GLU A 170 6.69 9.11 -13.98
N ARG A 171 5.60 8.94 -14.72
CA ARG A 171 4.47 9.89 -14.70
C ARG A 171 3.75 9.95 -13.35
N PHE A 172 3.58 8.79 -12.71
CA PHE A 172 2.99 8.71 -11.39
C PHE A 172 3.84 9.49 -10.37
N ARG A 173 5.16 9.25 -10.34
CA ARG A 173 6.11 9.90 -9.44
C ARG A 173 6.15 11.41 -9.64
N GLU A 174 6.17 11.87 -10.89
CA GLU A 174 6.12 13.29 -11.24
C GLU A 174 4.86 13.94 -10.66
N THR A 175 3.69 13.36 -10.94
CA THR A 175 2.41 13.91 -10.49
C THR A 175 2.28 13.84 -8.97
N TYR A 176 2.60 12.72 -8.35
CA TYR A 176 2.55 12.56 -6.90
C TYR A 176 3.47 13.57 -6.20
N GLY A 177 4.72 13.71 -6.67
CA GLY A 177 5.70 14.63 -6.10
C GLY A 177 5.30 16.09 -6.26
N HIS A 178 4.63 16.47 -7.35
CA HIS A 178 4.10 17.82 -7.56
C HIS A 178 2.93 18.16 -6.63
N GLU A 179 2.02 17.20 -6.42
CA GLU A 179 0.80 17.38 -5.64
C GLU A 179 1.00 17.17 -4.14
N ARG A 180 2.01 16.42 -3.74
CA ARG A 180 2.33 16.15 -2.32
C ARG A 180 2.91 17.40 -1.67
N ARG A 181 2.28 17.89 -0.58
CA ARG A 181 2.69 19.12 0.12
C ARG A 181 3.90 18.91 1.04
N ALA A 182 3.97 17.78 1.69
CA ALA A 182 5.08 17.45 2.59
C ALA A 182 6.28 16.91 1.81
N THR A 183 7.48 17.35 2.16
CA THR A 183 8.72 16.85 1.58
C THR A 183 9.05 15.46 2.16
N ASP A 184 9.19 14.50 1.27
CA ASP A 184 9.64 13.14 1.59
C ASP A 184 10.50 12.63 0.43
N LEU A 185 11.81 12.73 0.58
CA LEU A 185 12.77 12.43 -0.49
C LEU A 185 12.89 10.92 -0.77
N HIS A 186 12.45 10.08 0.16
CA HIS A 186 12.67 8.64 0.12
C HIS A 186 11.38 7.82 0.03
N VAL A 187 10.24 8.46 -0.24
CA VAL A 187 8.94 7.74 -0.31
C VAL A 187 8.94 6.62 -1.33
N PHE A 188 9.56 6.82 -2.50
CA PHE A 188 9.62 5.81 -3.56
C PHE A 188 10.64 4.70 -3.26
N THR A 189 11.77 5.02 -2.60
CA THR A 189 12.72 4.01 -2.11
C THR A 189 12.05 3.11 -1.07
N ARG A 190 11.29 3.71 -0.13
CA ARG A 190 10.51 2.93 0.82
C ARG A 190 9.36 2.16 0.18
N ALA A 191 8.73 2.71 -0.87
CA ALA A 191 7.69 2.00 -1.62
C ALA A 191 8.25 0.74 -2.29
N GLN A 192 9.47 0.80 -2.84
CA GLN A 192 10.19 -0.38 -3.36
C GLN A 192 10.44 -1.39 -2.23
N LEU A 193 10.97 -0.96 -1.09
CA LEU A 193 11.13 -1.82 0.07
C LEU A 193 9.81 -2.46 0.52
N MET A 194 8.72 -1.68 0.59
CA MET A 194 7.41 -2.18 1.00
C MET A 194 6.81 -3.18 0.02
N SER A 195 7.07 -3.01 -1.28
CA SER A 195 6.64 -3.97 -2.31
C SER A 195 7.34 -5.33 -2.15
N GLU A 196 8.63 -5.31 -1.82
CA GLU A 196 9.38 -6.53 -1.55
C GLU A 196 8.96 -7.19 -0.22
N ILE A 197 8.80 -6.41 0.86
CA ILE A 197 8.33 -6.90 2.17
C ILE A 197 6.86 -7.38 2.10
N ALA A 198 6.08 -6.99 1.11
CA ALA A 198 4.72 -7.50 0.92
C ALA A 198 4.70 -9.04 0.79
N LEU A 199 5.73 -9.65 0.18
CA LEU A 199 5.88 -11.10 0.11
C LEU A 199 6.06 -11.74 1.49
N VAL A 200 6.75 -11.05 2.39
CA VAL A 200 6.90 -11.51 3.78
C VAL A 200 5.57 -11.42 4.54
N ARG A 201 4.76 -10.38 4.29
CA ARG A 201 3.39 -10.30 4.87
C ARG A 201 2.53 -11.44 4.38
N TRP A 202 2.63 -11.79 3.09
CA TRP A 202 1.92 -12.92 2.51
C TRP A 202 2.37 -14.25 3.13
N LEU A 203 3.67 -14.44 3.33
CA LEU A 203 4.23 -15.59 4.04
C LEU A 203 3.69 -15.69 5.48
N VAL A 204 3.75 -14.61 6.25
CA VAL A 204 3.25 -14.57 7.64
C VAL A 204 1.74 -14.82 7.69
N HIS A 205 0.99 -14.31 6.72
CA HIS A 205 -0.44 -14.63 6.60
C HIS A 205 -0.65 -16.14 6.41
N GLY A 206 0.09 -16.80 5.53
CA GLY A 206 0.03 -18.25 5.35
C GLY A 206 0.40 -19.03 6.60
N LEU A 207 1.42 -18.57 7.35
CA LEU A 207 1.82 -19.18 8.63
C LEU A 207 0.70 -19.07 9.67
N HIS A 208 0.07 -17.92 9.83
CA HIS A 208 -1.03 -17.72 10.77
C HIS A 208 -2.30 -18.48 10.38
N ALA A 209 -2.54 -18.64 9.07
CA ALA A 209 -3.67 -19.40 8.55
C ALA A 209 -3.42 -20.93 8.53
N GLU A 210 -2.19 -21.36 8.83
CA GLU A 210 -1.73 -22.77 8.68
C GLU A 210 -1.96 -23.29 7.24
N ASP A 211 -1.87 -22.39 6.23
CA ASP A 211 -2.08 -22.69 4.82
C ASP A 211 -0.74 -22.98 4.13
N SER A 212 -0.44 -24.27 3.94
CA SER A 212 0.81 -24.69 3.31
C SER A 212 0.94 -24.25 1.85
N SER A 213 -0.17 -24.05 1.12
CA SER A 213 -0.12 -23.62 -0.27
C SER A 213 0.33 -22.16 -0.37
N VAL A 214 -0.17 -21.29 0.51
CA VAL A 214 0.24 -19.89 0.63
C VAL A 214 1.71 -19.79 1.06
N ILE A 215 2.14 -20.63 2.00
CA ILE A 215 3.54 -20.65 2.47
C ILE A 215 4.49 -21.06 1.33
N GLU A 216 4.16 -22.09 0.56
CA GLU A 216 4.97 -22.57 -0.57
C GLU A 216 5.04 -21.52 -1.69
N GLU A 217 3.91 -20.90 -2.03
CA GLU A 217 3.84 -19.82 -3.00
C GLU A 217 4.71 -18.63 -2.59
N ALA A 218 4.55 -18.13 -1.35
CA ALA A 218 5.34 -17.02 -0.84
C ALA A 218 6.85 -17.31 -0.83
N ARG A 219 7.25 -18.54 -0.50
CA ARG A 219 8.66 -18.98 -0.57
C ARG A 219 9.19 -18.93 -2.01
N ALA A 220 8.42 -19.46 -2.96
CA ALA A 220 8.81 -19.44 -4.37
C ALA A 220 8.99 -17.99 -4.87
N MET A 221 8.07 -17.09 -4.52
CA MET A 221 8.15 -15.67 -4.88
C MET A 221 9.37 -14.97 -4.24
N LEU A 222 9.72 -15.30 -2.98
CA LEU A 222 10.93 -14.80 -2.33
C LEU A 222 12.22 -15.31 -3.00
N ASP A 223 12.26 -16.58 -3.40
CA ASP A 223 13.39 -17.16 -4.10
C ASP A 223 13.57 -16.55 -5.50
N ASP A 224 12.49 -16.24 -6.19
CA ASP A 224 12.53 -15.59 -7.51
C ASP A 224 12.97 -14.12 -7.37
N LEU A 225 12.42 -13.38 -6.42
CA LEU A 225 12.86 -12.01 -6.11
C LEU A 225 14.36 -11.96 -5.77
N ALA A 226 14.87 -12.94 -5.01
CA ALA A 226 16.30 -13.00 -4.67
C ALA A 226 17.19 -13.18 -5.89
N LYS A 227 16.73 -13.94 -6.92
CA LYS A 227 17.48 -14.13 -8.18
C LYS A 227 17.47 -12.85 -9.03
N ASP A 228 16.32 -12.15 -9.06
CA ASP A 228 16.16 -10.94 -9.86
C ASP A 228 16.97 -9.76 -9.29
N LEU A 229 17.13 -9.72 -7.97
CA LEU A 229 17.82 -8.63 -7.25
C LEU A 229 19.28 -8.93 -6.89
N ASP A 230 19.89 -9.99 -7.44
CA ASP A 230 21.26 -10.39 -7.07
C ASP A 230 22.28 -9.25 -7.32
N GLY A 231 22.65 -8.58 -6.21
CA GLY A 231 23.62 -7.50 -6.19
C GLY A 231 23.11 -6.08 -6.45
N GLU A 232 21.80 -5.88 -6.64
CA GLU A 232 21.23 -4.53 -6.82
C GLU A 232 20.90 -3.86 -5.47
N PRO A 233 21.37 -2.59 -5.23
CA PRO A 233 20.94 -1.81 -4.07
C PRO A 233 19.49 -1.32 -4.24
N LEU A 234 18.85 -0.94 -3.13
CA LEU A 234 17.53 -0.26 -3.12
C LEU A 234 17.59 1.14 -3.71
#